data_ba01843a9d507e04cfc725781e3acf89
#
_entry.id   ba01843a9d507e04cfc725781e3acf89
#
_cell.length_a   1.000
_cell.length_b   1.000
_cell.length_c   1.000
_cell.angle_alpha   90.00
_cell.angle_beta   90.00
_cell.angle_gamma   90.00
#
_symmetry.space_group_name_H-M   'P 1'
#
loop_
_entity.id
_entity.type
_entity.pdbx_description
1 polymer ?
#
loop_
_entity_poly.entity_id
_entity_poly.type
_entity_poly.pdbx_seq_one_letter_code
_entity_poly.pdbx_strand_id
1 'polypeptide(L)'
;MGFVKFSGSVNSIVSNYILNEKIPEGIFNETIVQILPNAKKDSVYFANKQLIKSTEEENKAFRDIEKDEKKKDSEVSFQITQLKFGKHITSQPLQYYYFNRVEGSALNFNANYRSDFSRIRAEANYGYGFADKKQKYELSYSQRFLKDRTLTLSATVFQKLKTANVEYGGLSRFYNTLTSWFDRNDAVDYYYSTGYDFSVSYLPIPQIRLGVSFLQSKETTANKNTDWSIRKPDEFYRVNPPINDAFQRVVGLNLRLDPNKYKFIDFGDGNISRLAQTKYPYLDLGFQYSPKEIGSTYEYRKFRAVISGNNYVNSLINLRYRFGAEYGTGDIPYQSLMYFNTDPGLAGGSMGFKALHYQEFLGDKSYFINIENNFGKFIFGNVPLLKKFDFIAFVNAGKIEISDANYQLSAWKGFSGTDGTFLEIGGGIGRILDIFRVNLAMRLNNINDRRWHVDFTLDNF
;
A
#
# COMPACT_ATOMS: atom_id res chain seq x y z
N MET A 1 14.49 -17.19 -19.94
CA MET A 1 13.39 -17.78 -19.14
C MET A 1 12.46 -18.48 -20.11
N GLY A 2 12.29 -19.80 -19.98
CA GLY A 2 11.40 -20.59 -20.82
C GLY A 2 9.96 -20.34 -20.40
N PHE A 3 9.12 -19.94 -21.35
CA PHE A 3 7.70 -19.84 -21.12
C PHE A 3 7.12 -21.25 -20.99
N VAL A 4 6.53 -21.58 -19.86
CA VAL A 4 5.77 -22.82 -19.69
C VAL A 4 4.42 -22.63 -20.40
N LYS A 5 4.20 -23.38 -21.45
CA LYS A 5 2.91 -23.39 -22.16
C LYS A 5 2.01 -24.43 -21.51
N PHE A 6 0.95 -23.99 -20.87
CA PHE A 6 -0.09 -24.89 -20.36
C PHE A 6 -1.12 -25.14 -21.46
N SER A 7 -1.47 -26.38 -21.69
CA SER A 7 -2.62 -26.77 -22.49
C SER A 7 -3.47 -27.72 -21.64
N GLY A 8 -4.77 -27.54 -21.64
CA GLY A 8 -5.71 -28.40 -20.95
C GLY A 8 -7.02 -28.48 -21.70
N SER A 9 -7.75 -29.58 -21.54
CA SER A 9 -9.12 -29.73 -22.01
C SER A 9 -10.06 -29.80 -20.80
N VAL A 10 -11.20 -29.15 -20.90
CA VAL A 10 -12.26 -29.24 -19.90
C VAL A 10 -13.46 -29.93 -20.56
N ASN A 11 -13.87 -31.05 -20.01
CA ASN A 11 -15.05 -31.77 -20.42
C ASN A 11 -16.15 -31.49 -19.38
N SER A 12 -17.24 -30.83 -19.80
CA SER A 12 -18.43 -30.62 -18.97
C SER A 12 -19.54 -31.56 -19.35
N ILE A 13 -20.00 -32.35 -18.38
CA ILE A 13 -21.15 -33.25 -18.57
C ILE A 13 -22.30 -32.67 -17.74
N VAL A 14 -23.38 -32.35 -18.39
CA VAL A 14 -24.59 -31.87 -17.74
C VAL A 14 -25.66 -32.93 -17.85
N SER A 15 -26.26 -33.33 -16.72
CA SER A 15 -27.31 -34.31 -16.60
C SER A 15 -28.46 -33.78 -15.75
N ASN A 16 -29.63 -34.43 -15.82
CA ASN A 16 -30.82 -34.07 -15.05
C ASN A 16 -31.37 -32.65 -15.34
N TYR A 17 -31.61 -32.39 -16.63
CA TYR A 17 -32.26 -31.15 -17.05
C TYR A 17 -33.70 -31.08 -16.55
N ILE A 18 -34.05 -29.96 -15.91
CA ILE A 18 -35.44 -29.60 -15.63
C ILE A 18 -35.73 -28.37 -16.49
N LEU A 19 -36.69 -28.51 -17.40
CA LEU A 19 -37.08 -27.44 -18.32
C LEU A 19 -38.32 -26.73 -17.78
N ASN A 20 -38.37 -25.39 -17.90
CA ASN A 20 -39.51 -24.55 -17.57
C ASN A 20 -39.95 -24.58 -16.09
N GLU A 21 -39.07 -24.96 -15.15
CA GLU A 21 -39.35 -24.79 -13.74
C GLU A 21 -39.17 -23.33 -13.32
N LYS A 22 -40.07 -22.81 -12.50
CA LYS A 22 -39.90 -21.48 -11.91
C LYS A 22 -38.65 -21.48 -10.99
N ILE A 23 -37.70 -20.66 -11.33
CA ILE A 23 -36.52 -20.46 -10.47
C ILE A 23 -36.99 -19.77 -9.22
N PRO A 24 -36.70 -20.30 -8.01
CA PRO A 24 -37.06 -19.67 -6.73
C PRO A 24 -36.51 -18.25 -6.63
N GLU A 25 -37.32 -17.34 -6.05
CA GLU A 25 -36.88 -15.96 -5.80
C GLU A 25 -35.65 -15.94 -4.88
N GLY A 26 -34.69 -15.10 -5.22
CA GLY A 26 -33.46 -14.92 -4.41
C GLY A 26 -32.29 -15.85 -4.77
N ILE A 27 -32.45 -16.80 -5.73
CA ILE A 27 -31.28 -17.56 -6.22
C ILE A 27 -30.28 -16.66 -6.93
N PHE A 28 -30.76 -15.68 -7.69
CA PHE A 28 -29.90 -14.68 -8.33
C PHE A 28 -29.73 -13.49 -7.39
N ASN A 29 -28.67 -13.53 -6.59
CA ASN A 29 -28.26 -12.45 -5.69
C ASN A 29 -26.82 -12.02 -6.04
N GLU A 30 -26.20 -11.17 -5.20
CA GLU A 30 -24.85 -10.68 -5.41
C GLU A 30 -23.75 -11.76 -5.11
N THR A 31 -24.13 -12.98 -4.71
CA THR A 31 -23.19 -14.09 -4.47
C THR A 31 -22.92 -14.83 -5.76
N ILE A 32 -21.70 -14.73 -6.28
CA ILE A 32 -21.29 -15.35 -7.54
C ILE A 32 -20.98 -16.84 -7.38
N VAL A 33 -20.41 -17.21 -6.24
CA VAL A 33 -20.05 -18.58 -5.88
C VAL A 33 -20.40 -18.81 -4.42
N GLN A 34 -21.10 -19.90 -4.15
CA GLN A 34 -21.39 -20.36 -2.79
C GLN A 34 -20.91 -21.78 -2.61
N ILE A 35 -19.99 -22.00 -1.67
CA ILE A 35 -19.53 -23.33 -1.28
C ILE A 35 -20.38 -23.79 -0.10
N LEU A 36 -21.25 -24.75 -0.34
CA LEU A 36 -22.12 -25.31 0.71
C LEU A 36 -21.30 -26.11 1.73
N PRO A 37 -21.72 -26.20 3.01
CA PRO A 37 -21.03 -26.95 4.05
C PRO A 37 -20.76 -28.43 3.67
N ASN A 38 -21.66 -29.01 2.86
CA ASN A 38 -21.54 -30.37 2.38
C ASN A 38 -20.77 -30.51 1.04
N ALA A 39 -20.16 -29.43 0.52
CA ALA A 39 -19.41 -29.44 -0.74
C ALA A 39 -18.07 -30.18 -0.64
N LYS A 40 -17.48 -30.25 0.58
CA LYS A 40 -16.28 -31.06 0.82
C LYS A 40 -16.67 -32.53 0.86
N LYS A 41 -16.51 -33.20 -0.26
CA LYS A 41 -16.73 -34.63 -0.40
C LYS A 41 -15.40 -35.35 -0.45
N ASP A 42 -15.35 -36.57 0.08
CA ASP A 42 -14.18 -37.42 -0.02
C ASP A 42 -14.06 -38.07 -1.39
N SER A 43 -12.92 -38.71 -1.62
CA SER A 43 -12.62 -39.43 -2.84
C SER A 43 -13.60 -40.58 -3.13
N VAL A 44 -14.18 -41.19 -2.09
CA VAL A 44 -15.20 -42.24 -2.21
C VAL A 44 -16.51 -41.71 -2.79
N TYR A 45 -16.94 -40.53 -2.33
CA TYR A 45 -18.15 -39.90 -2.88
C TYR A 45 -17.95 -39.59 -4.37
N PHE A 46 -16.81 -39.04 -4.76
CA PHE A 46 -16.55 -38.70 -6.17
C PHE A 46 -16.45 -39.95 -7.01
N ALA A 47 -15.75 -41.01 -6.54
CA ALA A 47 -15.67 -42.27 -7.25
C ALA A 47 -17.04 -42.93 -7.52
N ASN A 48 -17.97 -42.80 -6.56
CA ASN A 48 -19.31 -43.34 -6.68
C ASN A 48 -20.26 -42.48 -7.58
N LYS A 49 -19.93 -41.20 -7.79
CA LYS A 49 -20.76 -40.26 -8.59
C LYS A 49 -20.19 -39.97 -9.98
N GLN A 50 -18.99 -40.46 -10.29
CA GLN A 50 -18.40 -40.26 -11.60
C GLN A 50 -19.23 -40.98 -12.69
N LEU A 51 -19.67 -40.20 -13.67
CA LEU A 51 -20.33 -40.74 -14.87
C LEU A 51 -19.33 -41.36 -15.86
N ILE A 52 -18.10 -40.82 -15.84
CA ILE A 52 -16.95 -41.33 -16.59
C ILE A 52 -15.84 -41.66 -15.60
N LYS A 53 -15.33 -42.87 -15.63
CA LYS A 53 -14.22 -43.26 -14.74
C LYS A 53 -12.93 -42.48 -15.10
N SER A 54 -12.25 -41.99 -14.10
CA SER A 54 -10.93 -41.36 -14.28
C SER A 54 -9.93 -42.33 -14.86
N THR A 55 -9.10 -41.86 -15.75
CA THR A 55 -7.98 -42.63 -16.31
C THR A 55 -6.90 -42.89 -15.25
N GLU A 56 -6.01 -43.83 -15.50
CA GLU A 56 -4.86 -44.08 -14.60
C GLU A 56 -3.95 -42.85 -14.47
N GLU A 57 -3.78 -42.08 -15.55
CA GLU A 57 -2.98 -40.83 -15.57
C GLU A 57 -3.64 -39.76 -14.70
N GLU A 58 -4.95 -39.56 -14.79
CA GLU A 58 -5.68 -38.65 -13.95
C GLU A 58 -5.62 -39.03 -12.48
N ASN A 59 -5.80 -40.33 -12.16
CA ASN A 59 -5.69 -40.82 -10.79
C ASN A 59 -4.28 -40.67 -10.22
N LYS A 60 -3.25 -40.80 -11.08
CA LYS A 60 -1.85 -40.52 -10.68
C LYS A 60 -1.68 -39.02 -10.40
N ALA A 61 -2.17 -38.15 -11.29
CA ALA A 61 -2.10 -36.71 -11.12
C ALA A 61 -2.81 -36.25 -9.84
N PHE A 62 -3.99 -36.76 -9.52
CA PHE A 62 -4.67 -36.49 -8.24
C PHE A 62 -3.85 -36.89 -7.02
N ARG A 63 -3.24 -38.06 -7.04
CA ARG A 63 -2.34 -38.52 -5.95
C ARG A 63 -1.10 -37.65 -5.82
N ASP A 64 -0.55 -37.20 -6.93
CA ASP A 64 0.64 -36.34 -6.93
C ASP A 64 0.27 -34.89 -6.41
N ILE A 65 -0.88 -34.38 -6.81
CA ILE A 65 -1.42 -33.09 -6.26
C ILE A 65 -1.62 -33.24 -4.74
N GLU A 66 -2.25 -34.31 -4.26
CA GLU A 66 -2.49 -34.52 -2.83
C GLU A 66 -1.18 -34.62 -2.02
N LYS A 67 -0.16 -35.28 -2.59
CA LYS A 67 1.19 -35.35 -2.00
C LYS A 67 1.85 -33.96 -1.97
N ASP A 68 1.71 -33.20 -3.04
CA ASP A 68 2.29 -31.87 -3.15
C ASP A 68 1.57 -30.87 -2.21
N GLU A 69 0.28 -31.00 -2.01
CA GLU A 69 -0.45 -30.19 -1.01
C GLU A 69 0.03 -30.50 0.41
N LYS A 70 0.21 -31.78 0.77
CA LYS A 70 0.76 -32.18 2.08
C LYS A 70 2.20 -31.72 2.27
N LYS A 71 3.01 -31.70 1.21
CA LYS A 71 4.36 -31.12 1.24
C LYS A 71 4.38 -29.62 1.44
N LYS A 72 3.49 -28.87 0.77
CA LYS A 72 3.42 -27.41 0.87
C LYS A 72 3.17 -26.89 2.29
N ASP A 73 2.52 -27.68 3.13
CA ASP A 73 2.27 -27.30 4.53
C ASP A 73 3.54 -27.36 5.41
N SER A 74 4.61 -28.03 4.98
CA SER A 74 5.88 -28.16 5.71
C SER A 74 7.10 -27.58 4.97
N GLU A 75 6.94 -27.07 3.76
CA GLU A 75 8.05 -26.68 2.89
C GLU A 75 8.47 -25.23 3.12
N VAL A 76 9.79 -25.02 3.25
CA VAL A 76 10.38 -23.68 3.19
C VAL A 76 10.60 -23.33 1.72
N SER A 77 9.89 -22.30 1.22
CA SER A 77 10.10 -21.81 -0.13
C SER A 77 10.73 -20.43 -0.12
N PHE A 78 11.72 -20.23 -0.97
CA PHE A 78 12.44 -18.96 -1.13
C PHE A 78 12.08 -18.31 -2.47
N GLN A 79 11.67 -17.06 -2.39
CA GLN A 79 11.60 -16.13 -3.51
C GLN A 79 12.42 -14.89 -3.14
N ILE A 80 12.97 -14.16 -4.08
CA ILE A 80 13.78 -12.96 -3.80
C ILE A 80 13.08 -11.96 -2.89
N THR A 81 11.76 -11.82 -3.03
CA THR A 81 10.96 -10.88 -2.25
C THR A 81 10.33 -11.48 -1.00
N GLN A 82 10.26 -12.81 -0.89
CA GLN A 82 9.54 -13.48 0.18
C GLN A 82 10.11 -14.86 0.50
N LEU A 83 10.32 -15.12 1.78
CA LEU A 83 10.61 -16.41 2.36
C LEU A 83 9.34 -16.93 3.03
N LYS A 84 8.92 -18.14 2.69
CA LYS A 84 7.73 -18.79 3.28
C LYS A 84 8.13 -19.96 4.16
N PHE A 85 7.54 -20.03 5.33
CA PHE A 85 7.67 -21.13 6.28
C PHE A 85 6.30 -21.78 6.47
N GLY A 86 6.05 -22.85 5.73
CA GLY A 86 4.74 -23.47 5.65
C GLY A 86 3.68 -22.53 5.06
N LYS A 87 2.43 -22.73 5.46
CA LYS A 87 1.26 -22.05 4.89
C LYS A 87 1.04 -20.61 5.41
N HIS A 88 1.45 -20.34 6.63
CA HIS A 88 0.97 -19.19 7.39
C HIS A 88 2.03 -18.15 7.69
N ILE A 89 3.31 -18.51 7.67
CA ILE A 89 4.40 -17.61 8.07
C ILE A 89 5.21 -17.20 6.85
N THR A 90 5.45 -15.90 6.75
CA THR A 90 6.29 -15.33 5.70
C THR A 90 7.26 -14.30 6.27
N SER A 91 8.40 -14.14 5.61
CA SER A 91 9.38 -13.11 5.91
C SER A 91 9.83 -12.43 4.62
N GLN A 92 10.37 -11.24 4.70
CA GLN A 92 10.76 -10.43 3.54
C GLN A 92 12.27 -10.16 3.56
N PRO A 93 13.09 -10.99 2.87
CA PRO A 93 14.55 -10.90 2.91
C PRO A 93 15.12 -9.56 2.46
N LEU A 94 14.48 -8.90 1.48
CA LEU A 94 14.91 -7.57 1.02
C LEU A 94 14.83 -6.48 2.11
N GLN A 95 14.18 -6.77 3.22
CA GLN A 95 14.10 -5.86 4.37
C GLN A 95 15.07 -6.23 5.49
N TYR A 96 15.88 -7.29 5.35
CA TYR A 96 16.80 -7.72 6.41
C TYR A 96 17.98 -6.77 6.56
N TYR A 97 18.37 -6.13 5.50
CA TYR A 97 19.43 -5.15 5.52
C TYR A 97 19.00 -3.88 4.80
N TYR A 98 19.30 -2.74 5.39
CA TYR A 98 19.17 -1.43 4.77
C TYR A 98 20.22 -0.46 5.33
N PHE A 99 20.39 0.65 4.62
CA PHE A 99 21.28 1.72 5.01
C PHE A 99 20.60 3.07 4.89
N ASN A 100 20.81 3.94 5.86
CA ASN A 100 20.42 5.34 5.85
C ASN A 100 21.39 6.17 6.71
N ARG A 101 21.34 7.50 6.58
CA ARG A 101 22.27 8.42 7.28
C ARG A 101 22.11 8.46 8.81
N VAL A 102 21.01 7.97 9.34
CA VAL A 102 20.74 7.93 10.79
C VAL A 102 21.25 6.63 11.41
N GLU A 103 20.88 5.49 10.84
CA GLU A 103 21.22 4.17 11.39
C GLU A 103 22.56 3.65 10.90
N GLY A 104 23.11 4.25 9.81
CA GLY A 104 24.18 3.63 9.06
C GLY A 104 23.68 2.30 8.47
N SER A 105 24.50 1.27 8.55
CA SER A 105 24.03 -0.11 8.31
C SER A 105 23.02 -0.50 9.37
N ALA A 106 21.94 -1.15 8.96
CA ALA A 106 20.93 -1.67 9.87
C ALA A 106 20.53 -3.10 9.47
N LEU A 107 20.42 -3.96 10.46
CA LEU A 107 19.84 -5.30 10.32
C LEU A 107 18.43 -5.29 10.87
N ASN A 108 17.54 -5.95 10.14
CA ASN A 108 16.13 -6.07 10.52
C ASN A 108 15.63 -7.48 10.23
N PHE A 109 14.94 -8.07 11.16
CA PHE A 109 14.28 -9.36 11.01
C PHE A 109 12.77 -9.16 11.08
N ASN A 110 12.05 -9.75 10.15
CA ASN A 110 10.61 -9.65 10.10
C ASN A 110 9.95 -11.02 9.95
N ALA A 111 8.80 -11.17 10.56
CA ALA A 111 7.95 -12.33 10.43
C ALA A 111 6.50 -11.89 10.35
N ASN A 112 5.77 -12.43 9.39
CA ASN A 112 4.37 -12.13 9.18
C ASN A 112 3.59 -13.45 9.26
N TYR A 113 2.64 -13.51 10.18
CA TYR A 113 1.70 -14.62 10.31
C TYR A 113 0.34 -14.23 9.71
N ARG A 114 -0.23 -15.12 8.94
CA ARG A 114 -1.57 -14.95 8.39
C ARG A 114 -2.34 -16.27 8.48
N SER A 115 -3.41 -16.28 9.28
CA SER A 115 -4.31 -17.45 9.36
C SER A 115 -5.11 -17.61 8.06
N ASP A 116 -5.72 -18.77 7.91
CA ASP A 116 -6.66 -19.02 6.81
C ASP A 116 -7.67 -17.89 6.69
N PHE A 117 -7.96 -17.51 5.44
CA PHE A 117 -8.81 -16.38 5.09
C PHE A 117 -8.44 -15.07 5.76
N SER A 118 -7.22 -14.93 6.29
CA SER A 118 -6.73 -13.71 6.95
C SER A 118 -7.63 -13.23 8.10
N ARG A 119 -8.20 -14.12 8.89
CA ARG A 119 -8.95 -13.75 10.10
C ARG A 119 -8.02 -13.14 11.15
N ILE A 120 -6.84 -13.74 11.30
CA ILE A 120 -5.78 -13.25 12.19
C ILE A 120 -4.58 -12.88 11.33
N ARG A 121 -3.99 -11.74 11.62
CA ARG A 121 -2.69 -11.30 11.10
C ARG A 121 -1.85 -10.84 12.27
N ALA A 122 -0.60 -11.28 12.31
CA ALA A 122 0.37 -10.77 13.25
C ALA A 122 1.67 -10.49 12.51
N GLU A 123 2.32 -9.39 12.84
CA GLU A 123 3.58 -8.98 12.25
C GLU A 123 4.55 -8.64 13.36
N ALA A 124 5.76 -9.14 13.24
CA ALA A 124 6.85 -8.84 14.16
C ALA A 124 8.05 -8.36 13.35
N ASN A 125 8.58 -7.20 13.72
CA ASN A 125 9.81 -6.65 13.20
C ASN A 125 10.76 -6.37 14.37
N TYR A 126 12.03 -6.72 14.20
CA TYR A 126 13.09 -6.39 15.15
C TYR A 126 14.34 -5.99 14.39
N GLY A 127 14.92 -4.86 14.75
CA GLY A 127 16.08 -4.31 14.06
C GLY A 127 17.08 -3.64 14.99
N TYR A 128 18.31 -3.48 14.47
CA TYR A 128 19.39 -2.77 15.13
C TYR A 128 20.15 -1.90 14.12
N GLY A 129 20.28 -0.63 14.41
CA GLY A 129 21.12 0.31 13.66
C GLY A 129 22.51 0.41 14.27
N PHE A 130 23.54 0.28 13.45
CA PHE A 130 24.91 0.23 13.94
C PHE A 130 25.49 1.62 14.23
N ALA A 131 25.08 2.66 13.51
CA ALA A 131 25.56 4.01 13.75
C ALA A 131 24.81 4.71 14.90
N ASP A 132 23.48 4.52 15.00
CA ASP A 132 22.69 5.08 16.10
C ASP A 132 22.68 4.20 17.36
N LYS A 133 23.18 2.96 17.28
CA LYS A 133 23.28 1.98 18.36
C LYS A 133 21.96 1.73 19.09
N LYS A 134 20.84 1.78 18.35
CA LYS A 134 19.49 1.60 18.89
C LYS A 134 18.82 0.32 18.39
N GLN A 135 18.16 -0.35 19.32
CA GLN A 135 17.23 -1.43 19.01
C GLN A 135 15.89 -0.82 18.60
N LYS A 136 15.22 -1.49 17.67
CA LYS A 136 13.92 -1.09 17.14
C LYS A 136 13.04 -2.32 17.05
N TYR A 137 11.77 -2.16 17.36
CA TYR A 137 10.80 -3.25 17.23
C TYR A 137 9.43 -2.70 16.85
N GLU A 138 8.66 -3.54 16.20
CA GLU A 138 7.25 -3.30 15.91
C GLU A 138 6.52 -4.65 15.96
N LEU A 139 5.49 -4.72 16.81
CA LEU A 139 4.62 -5.87 16.94
C LEU A 139 3.20 -5.42 16.62
N SER A 140 2.62 -5.99 15.60
CA SER A 140 1.25 -5.68 15.16
C SER A 140 0.39 -6.93 15.21
N TYR A 141 -0.82 -6.77 15.67
CA TYR A 141 -1.84 -7.80 15.68
C TYR A 141 -3.15 -7.26 15.12
N SER A 142 -3.82 -8.02 14.29
CA SER A 142 -5.11 -7.67 13.74
C SER A 142 -6.00 -8.90 13.65
N GLN A 143 -7.24 -8.76 14.11
CA GLN A 143 -8.22 -9.84 14.07
C GLN A 143 -9.55 -9.35 13.49
N ARG A 144 -10.12 -10.17 12.63
CA ARG A 144 -11.44 -9.96 12.02
C ARG A 144 -12.48 -10.79 12.73
N PHE A 145 -13.50 -10.12 13.22
CA PHE A 145 -14.63 -10.69 13.94
C PHE A 145 -15.88 -10.66 13.06
N LEU A 146 -16.95 -11.24 13.60
CA LEU A 146 -18.23 -11.45 12.96
C LEU A 146 -18.19 -12.47 11.82
N LYS A 147 -19.33 -13.02 11.49
CA LYS A 147 -19.45 -14.11 10.49
C LYS A 147 -18.92 -13.69 9.11
N ASP A 148 -19.19 -12.46 8.72
CA ASP A 148 -18.80 -11.86 7.44
C ASP A 148 -17.51 -11.01 7.50
N ARG A 149 -16.79 -11.04 8.64
CA ARG A 149 -15.54 -10.32 8.90
C ARG A 149 -15.66 -8.80 8.75
N THR A 150 -16.78 -8.27 9.13
CA THR A 150 -17.06 -6.84 9.02
C THR A 150 -16.43 -6.01 10.11
N LEU A 151 -16.10 -6.59 11.26
CA LEU A 151 -15.41 -5.91 12.35
C LEU A 151 -13.93 -6.33 12.38
N THR A 152 -13.03 -5.35 12.37
CA THR A 152 -11.59 -5.56 12.53
C THR A 152 -11.08 -4.78 13.72
N LEU A 153 -10.37 -5.45 14.62
CA LEU A 153 -9.60 -4.83 15.69
C LEU A 153 -8.12 -4.97 15.37
N SER A 154 -7.37 -3.91 15.58
CA SER A 154 -5.92 -3.92 15.38
C SER A 154 -5.22 -3.23 16.53
N ALA A 155 -4.04 -3.73 16.90
CA ALA A 155 -3.17 -3.14 17.90
C ALA A 155 -1.72 -3.25 17.42
N THR A 156 -0.95 -2.18 17.62
CA THR A 156 0.48 -2.15 17.31
C THR A 156 1.23 -1.54 18.47
N VAL A 157 2.35 -2.14 18.86
CA VAL A 157 3.32 -1.56 19.80
C VAL A 157 4.64 -1.42 19.08
N PHE A 158 5.29 -0.27 19.22
CA PHE A 158 6.48 0.03 18.44
C PHE A 158 7.49 0.91 19.17
N GLN A 159 8.74 0.69 18.83
CA GLN A 159 9.87 1.59 18.99
C GLN A 159 10.66 1.56 17.70
N LYS A 160 10.57 2.62 16.90
CA LYS A 160 11.10 2.60 15.54
C LYS A 160 11.61 3.95 15.06
N LEU A 161 12.45 3.90 14.04
CA LEU A 161 12.76 5.06 13.23
C LEU A 161 11.64 5.22 12.19
N LYS A 162 10.89 6.33 12.29
CA LYS A 162 9.84 6.71 11.33
C LYS A 162 10.38 7.72 10.33
N THR A 163 9.78 7.73 9.18
CA THR A 163 9.99 8.77 8.17
C THR A 163 9.00 9.90 8.40
N ALA A 164 9.47 11.15 8.35
CA ALA A 164 8.61 12.30 8.46
C ALA A 164 7.86 12.50 7.14
N ASN A 165 6.54 12.71 7.23
CA ASN A 165 5.70 13.18 6.12
C ASN A 165 5.81 12.33 4.83
N VAL A 166 6.00 11.02 4.94
CA VAL A 166 5.99 10.09 3.82
C VAL A 166 5.73 8.66 4.28
N GLU A 167 4.96 7.90 3.51
CA GLU A 167 4.87 6.46 3.67
C GLU A 167 6.01 5.77 2.92
N TYR A 168 6.70 4.87 3.59
CA TYR A 168 7.95 4.30 3.10
C TYR A 168 7.95 2.78 3.21
N GLY A 169 7.80 2.11 2.08
CA GLY A 169 7.71 0.66 1.98
C GLY A 169 9.06 -0.06 1.85
N GLY A 170 9.03 -1.39 1.84
CA GLY A 170 10.24 -2.22 1.79
C GLY A 170 11.10 -2.03 0.53
N LEU A 171 10.50 -1.91 -0.65
CA LEU A 171 11.24 -1.64 -1.88
C LEU A 171 11.84 -0.23 -1.90
N SER A 172 11.14 0.75 -1.33
CA SER A 172 11.65 2.10 -1.16
C SER A 172 12.88 2.13 -0.25
N ARG A 173 12.90 1.34 0.82
CA ARG A 173 14.08 1.19 1.68
C ARG A 173 15.26 0.58 0.95
N PHE A 174 15.03 -0.43 0.15
CA PHE A 174 16.08 -1.03 -0.68
C PHE A 174 16.64 -0.02 -1.69
N TYR A 175 15.78 0.69 -2.41
CA TYR A 175 16.19 1.74 -3.33
C TYR A 175 16.96 2.85 -2.63
N ASN A 176 16.46 3.35 -1.51
CA ASN A 176 17.17 4.37 -0.70
C ASN A 176 18.54 3.88 -0.21
N THR A 177 18.68 2.59 0.10
CA THR A 177 19.97 1.99 0.44
C THR A 177 20.95 2.12 -0.72
N LEU A 178 20.52 1.79 -1.95
CA LEU A 178 21.37 1.91 -3.13
C LEU A 178 21.73 3.38 -3.43
N THR A 179 20.76 4.28 -3.41
CA THR A 179 21.03 5.72 -3.66
C THR A 179 21.90 6.34 -2.57
N SER A 180 21.75 5.90 -1.33
CA SER A 180 22.64 6.30 -0.24
C SER A 180 24.08 5.81 -0.46
N TRP A 181 24.27 4.56 -0.83
CA TRP A 181 25.59 3.99 -1.07
C TRP A 181 26.35 4.64 -2.23
N PHE A 182 25.65 4.86 -3.34
CA PHE A 182 26.31 5.27 -4.58
C PHE A 182 26.25 6.78 -4.81
N ASP A 183 25.16 7.44 -4.41
CA ASP A 183 24.94 8.85 -4.74
C ASP A 183 24.89 9.76 -3.52
N ARG A 184 25.04 9.23 -2.30
CA ARG A 184 24.78 9.94 -1.04
C ARG A 184 23.43 10.61 -0.98
N ASN A 185 22.49 10.06 -1.70
CA ASN A 185 21.12 10.52 -1.73
C ASN A 185 20.25 9.66 -0.82
N ASP A 186 20.14 10.09 0.45
CA ASP A 186 19.13 9.62 1.38
C ASP A 186 17.99 10.63 1.38
N ALA A 187 16.94 10.28 0.62
CA ALA A 187 15.91 11.24 0.24
C ALA A 187 14.95 11.63 1.38
N VAL A 188 14.74 10.76 2.36
CA VAL A 188 13.71 10.95 3.41
C VAL A 188 14.30 11.48 4.71
N ASP A 189 13.47 12.07 5.56
CA ASP A 189 13.83 12.55 6.87
C ASP A 189 13.27 11.65 7.96
N TYR A 190 14.00 11.53 9.06
CA TYR A 190 13.74 10.52 10.08
C TYR A 190 13.52 11.13 11.46
N TYR A 191 12.73 10.41 12.26
CA TYR A 191 12.59 10.67 13.69
C TYR A 191 12.31 9.37 14.46
N TYR A 192 12.66 9.34 15.75
CA TYR A 192 12.32 8.21 16.60
C TYR A 192 10.90 8.33 17.12
N SER A 193 10.19 7.21 17.12
CA SER A 193 8.83 7.13 17.66
C SER A 193 8.67 5.84 18.46
N THR A 194 8.22 5.99 19.71
CA THR A 194 7.93 4.87 20.61
C THR A 194 6.52 5.02 21.12
N GLY A 195 5.72 3.96 21.04
CA GLY A 195 4.33 4.04 21.45
C GLY A 195 3.50 2.85 21.05
N TYR A 196 2.20 3.08 21.00
CA TYR A 196 1.23 2.10 20.57
C TYR A 196 0.07 2.75 19.80
N ASP A 197 -0.57 1.95 18.97
CA ASP A 197 -1.73 2.31 18.17
C ASP A 197 -2.83 1.25 18.35
N PHE A 198 -4.07 1.68 18.50
CA PHE A 198 -5.25 0.82 18.48
C PHE A 198 -6.22 1.32 17.43
N SER A 199 -6.82 0.40 16.70
CA SER A 199 -7.86 0.78 15.75
C SER A 199 -8.99 -0.25 15.68
N VAL A 200 -10.18 0.27 15.44
CA VAL A 200 -11.40 -0.48 15.18
C VAL A 200 -11.93 -0.05 13.83
N SER A 201 -12.19 -1.00 12.96
CA SER A 201 -12.82 -0.75 11.66
C SER A 201 -14.05 -1.62 11.51
N TYR A 202 -15.19 -1.01 11.18
CA TYR A 202 -16.47 -1.67 11.01
C TYR A 202 -17.09 -1.38 9.65
N LEU A 203 -17.63 -2.41 9.01
CA LEU A 203 -18.36 -2.32 7.74
C LEU A 203 -19.82 -2.71 8.01
N PRO A 204 -20.70 -1.76 8.37
CA PRO A 204 -22.12 -2.06 8.54
C PRO A 204 -22.77 -2.60 7.25
N ILE A 205 -22.34 -2.06 6.13
CA ILE A 205 -22.64 -2.54 4.78
C ILE A 205 -21.38 -2.46 3.93
N PRO A 206 -21.26 -3.19 2.82
CA PRO A 206 -20.06 -3.19 1.98
C PRO A 206 -19.63 -1.80 1.49
N GLN A 207 -20.58 -0.88 1.33
CA GLN A 207 -20.36 0.47 0.84
C GLN A 207 -19.89 1.47 1.88
N ILE A 208 -20.00 1.15 3.16
CA ILE A 208 -19.64 2.06 4.25
C ILE A 208 -18.59 1.40 5.16
N ARG A 209 -17.46 2.05 5.34
CA ARG A 209 -16.47 1.67 6.34
C ARG A 209 -16.30 2.78 7.36
N LEU A 210 -16.50 2.46 8.61
CA LEU A 210 -16.26 3.32 9.76
C LEU A 210 -14.97 2.89 10.45
N GLY A 211 -14.16 3.84 10.87
CA GLY A 211 -12.92 3.57 11.61
C GLY A 211 -12.75 4.53 12.77
N VAL A 212 -12.26 4.00 13.89
CA VAL A 212 -11.81 4.78 15.05
C VAL A 212 -10.41 4.32 15.38
N SER A 213 -9.51 5.24 15.67
CA SER A 213 -8.14 4.93 16.08
C SER A 213 -7.69 5.78 17.26
N PHE A 214 -6.76 5.24 18.01
CA PHE A 214 -6.07 5.94 19.09
C PHE A 214 -4.58 5.63 19.01
N LEU A 215 -3.77 6.66 18.80
CA LEU A 215 -2.32 6.60 18.81
C LEU A 215 -1.78 7.28 20.06
N GLN A 216 -0.87 6.62 20.78
CA GLN A 216 0.01 7.27 21.74
C GLN A 216 1.45 7.08 21.32
N SER A 217 2.20 8.16 21.20
CA SER A 217 3.62 8.10 20.83
C SER A 217 4.44 9.17 21.56
N LYS A 218 5.66 8.80 21.88
CA LYS A 218 6.75 9.73 22.20
C LYS A 218 7.61 9.85 20.96
N GLU A 219 7.75 11.06 20.45
CA GLU A 219 8.48 11.38 19.23
C GLU A 219 9.68 12.26 19.57
N THR A 220 10.86 11.89 19.06
CA THR A 220 12.11 12.61 19.33
C THR A 220 12.95 12.71 18.07
N THR A 221 13.71 13.80 17.98
CA THR A 221 14.62 14.06 16.86
C THR A 221 15.62 12.91 16.69
N ALA A 222 15.86 12.55 15.44
CA ALA A 222 16.93 11.63 15.05
C ALA A 222 18.06 12.42 14.39
N ASN A 223 19.29 12.22 14.85
CA ASN A 223 20.45 12.89 14.28
C ASN A 223 21.08 12.06 13.15
N LYS A 224 21.73 12.72 12.23
CA LYS A 224 22.64 12.06 11.28
C LYS A 224 23.83 11.50 12.07
N ASN A 225 24.15 10.21 11.87
CA ASN A 225 25.24 9.53 12.61
C ASN A 225 26.31 8.95 11.69
N THR A 226 26.15 9.05 10.36
CA THR A 226 27.17 8.58 9.42
C THR A 226 27.20 9.43 8.15
N ASP A 227 28.40 9.51 7.56
CA ASP A 227 28.65 10.06 6.25
C ASP A 227 29.28 9.02 5.31
N TRP A 228 29.22 7.74 5.66
CA TRP A 228 29.79 6.68 4.85
C TRP A 228 29.06 6.48 3.52
N SER A 229 29.81 6.30 2.44
CA SER A 229 29.30 5.97 1.11
C SER A 229 30.38 5.21 0.34
N ILE A 230 29.98 4.39 -0.61
CA ILE A 230 30.89 3.60 -1.45
C ILE A 230 31.60 4.49 -2.48
N ARG A 231 30.84 5.35 -3.16
CA ARG A 231 31.35 6.06 -4.35
C ARG A 231 31.80 7.47 -4.10
N LYS A 232 31.31 8.11 -3.05
CA LYS A 232 31.56 9.53 -2.78
C LYS A 232 32.11 9.72 -1.35
N PRO A 233 33.32 9.24 -1.02
CA PRO A 233 33.83 9.24 0.35
C PRO A 233 34.04 10.64 0.92
N ASP A 234 34.31 11.63 0.09
CA ASP A 234 34.64 13.00 0.51
C ASP A 234 33.43 13.94 0.61
N GLU A 235 32.23 13.46 0.25
CA GLU A 235 30.99 14.23 0.40
C GLU A 235 30.29 13.90 1.74
N PHE A 236 29.35 14.78 2.17
CA PHE A 236 28.57 14.59 3.39
C PHE A 236 27.08 14.41 3.04
N TYR A 237 26.38 13.57 3.81
CA TYR A 237 24.92 13.56 3.75
C TYR A 237 24.37 14.89 4.25
N ARG A 238 23.21 15.28 3.70
CA ARG A 238 22.45 16.40 4.25
C ARG A 238 22.09 16.12 5.73
N VAL A 239 21.95 17.18 6.50
CA VAL A 239 21.50 17.09 7.89
C VAL A 239 20.12 16.45 7.93
N ASN A 240 19.85 15.62 8.92
CA ASN A 240 18.51 15.17 9.19
C ASN A 240 17.77 16.27 9.96
N PRO A 241 16.66 16.83 9.41
CA PRO A 241 15.94 17.91 10.07
C PRO A 241 15.47 17.51 11.46
N PRO A 242 15.60 18.41 12.46
CA PRO A 242 15.00 18.18 13.76
C PRO A 242 13.48 18.22 13.66
N ILE A 243 12.80 17.42 14.49
CA ILE A 243 11.37 17.50 14.68
C ILE A 243 11.02 18.27 15.95
N ASN A 244 9.75 18.57 16.12
CA ASN A 244 9.25 19.02 17.41
C ASN A 244 9.09 17.82 18.33
N ASP A 245 10.01 17.64 19.27
CA ASP A 245 9.92 16.57 20.26
C ASP A 245 8.57 16.65 20.97
N ALA A 246 7.85 15.54 21.03
CA ALA A 246 6.46 15.53 21.45
C ALA A 246 6.04 14.22 22.12
N PHE A 247 5.14 14.34 23.06
CA PHE A 247 4.28 13.24 23.49
C PHE A 247 2.90 13.48 22.90
N GLN A 248 2.48 12.57 22.03
CA GLN A 248 1.25 12.71 21.25
C GLN A 248 0.23 11.65 21.67
N ARG A 249 -1.02 12.08 21.84
CA ARG A 249 -2.20 11.21 21.94
C ARG A 249 -3.21 11.68 20.92
N VAL A 250 -3.42 10.90 19.87
CA VAL A 250 -4.24 11.29 18.73
C VAL A 250 -5.42 10.35 18.60
N VAL A 251 -6.63 10.91 18.63
CA VAL A 251 -7.86 10.19 18.29
C VAL A 251 -8.14 10.41 16.81
N GLY A 252 -8.40 9.35 16.07
CA GLY A 252 -8.73 9.38 14.65
C GLY A 252 -10.12 8.83 14.39
N LEU A 253 -10.85 9.48 13.47
CA LEU A 253 -12.10 8.99 12.89
C LEU A 253 -11.94 8.90 11.38
N ASN A 254 -12.38 7.81 10.79
CA ASN A 254 -12.32 7.58 9.35
C ASN A 254 -13.67 7.08 8.84
N LEU A 255 -14.10 7.62 7.71
CA LEU A 255 -15.29 7.18 7.01
C LEU A 255 -14.94 7.00 5.53
N ARG A 256 -15.17 5.79 4.99
CA ARG A 256 -15.16 5.57 3.55
C ARG A 256 -16.59 5.31 3.08
N LEU A 257 -16.97 6.05 2.05
CA LEU A 257 -18.21 5.86 1.30
C LEU A 257 -17.85 5.37 -0.11
N ASP A 258 -18.25 4.16 -0.43
CA ASP A 258 -17.97 3.50 -1.70
C ASP A 258 -19.28 3.04 -2.35
N PRO A 259 -19.82 3.79 -3.32
CA PRO A 259 -21.08 3.47 -3.97
C PRO A 259 -21.00 2.30 -4.94
N ASN A 260 -19.83 1.69 -5.08
CA ASN A 260 -19.66 0.56 -5.98
C ASN A 260 -20.40 -0.67 -5.48
N LYS A 261 -20.95 -1.44 -6.42
CA LYS A 261 -21.56 -2.72 -6.11
C LYS A 261 -20.50 -3.76 -5.79
N TYR A 262 -20.81 -4.62 -4.85
CA TYR A 262 -19.96 -5.73 -4.47
C TYR A 262 -20.59 -7.03 -4.89
N LYS A 263 -19.79 -7.93 -5.40
CA LYS A 263 -20.14 -9.34 -5.57
C LYS A 263 -19.44 -10.17 -4.51
N PHE A 264 -20.02 -11.27 -4.14
CA PHE A 264 -19.54 -12.09 -3.04
C PHE A 264 -19.16 -13.48 -3.52
N ILE A 265 -18.09 -14.02 -2.93
CA ILE A 265 -17.73 -15.43 -2.99
C ILE A 265 -17.84 -15.95 -1.56
N ASP A 266 -18.77 -16.85 -1.31
CA ASP A 266 -18.93 -17.52 -0.03
C ASP A 266 -18.19 -18.87 -0.04
N PHE A 267 -17.07 -18.94 0.69
CA PHE A 267 -16.27 -20.16 0.83
C PHE A 267 -16.83 -21.13 1.88
N GLY A 268 -18.00 -20.87 2.43
CA GLY A 268 -18.57 -21.59 3.57
C GLY A 268 -18.02 -21.13 4.91
N ASP A 269 -18.67 -21.57 5.99
CA ASP A 269 -18.31 -21.25 7.39
C ASP A 269 -18.16 -19.73 7.67
N GLY A 270 -18.91 -18.90 6.95
CA GLY A 270 -18.85 -17.45 7.06
C GLY A 270 -17.60 -16.80 6.46
N ASN A 271 -16.87 -17.53 5.62
CA ASN A 271 -15.70 -17.03 4.93
C ASN A 271 -16.09 -16.37 3.60
N ILE A 272 -16.48 -15.11 3.66
CA ILE A 272 -16.95 -14.34 2.50
C ILE A 272 -15.82 -13.47 1.97
N SER A 273 -15.51 -13.57 0.67
CA SER A 273 -14.68 -12.63 -0.06
C SER A 273 -15.57 -11.65 -0.83
N ARG A 274 -15.17 -10.38 -0.83
CA ARG A 274 -15.88 -9.31 -1.54
C ARG A 274 -15.07 -8.89 -2.75
N LEU A 275 -15.70 -8.86 -3.90
CA LEU A 275 -15.14 -8.36 -5.15
C LEU A 275 -15.83 -7.04 -5.48
N ALA A 276 -15.07 -5.95 -5.46
CA ALA A 276 -15.58 -4.65 -5.86
C ALA A 276 -15.66 -4.55 -7.39
N GLN A 277 -16.74 -4.00 -7.90
CA GLN A 277 -16.82 -3.51 -9.28
C GLN A 277 -16.55 -2.00 -9.25
N THR A 278 -15.33 -1.59 -9.57
CA THR A 278 -14.96 -0.17 -9.60
C THR A 278 -15.58 0.53 -10.79
N LYS A 279 -16.72 1.16 -10.59
CA LYS A 279 -17.43 1.97 -11.60
C LYS A 279 -17.53 3.42 -11.18
N TYR A 280 -17.66 3.66 -9.89
CA TYR A 280 -17.86 4.99 -9.32
C TYR A 280 -16.68 5.35 -8.40
N PRO A 281 -16.40 6.66 -8.23
CA PRO A 281 -15.42 7.10 -7.23
C PRO A 281 -15.91 6.78 -5.82
N TYR A 282 -14.95 6.60 -4.92
CA TYR A 282 -15.21 6.51 -3.49
C TYR A 282 -14.68 7.76 -2.77
N LEU A 283 -15.30 8.08 -1.63
CA LEU A 283 -14.95 9.21 -0.77
C LEU A 283 -14.34 8.69 0.54
N ASP A 284 -13.14 9.15 0.85
CA ASP A 284 -12.48 8.97 2.14
C ASP A 284 -12.54 10.27 2.93
N LEU A 285 -13.13 10.23 4.11
CA LEU A 285 -13.12 11.31 5.09
C LEU A 285 -12.30 10.89 6.30
N GLY A 286 -11.47 11.78 6.80
CA GLY A 286 -10.64 11.59 7.97
C GLY A 286 -10.72 12.78 8.91
N PHE A 287 -10.71 12.50 10.21
CA PHE A 287 -10.57 13.49 11.26
C PHE A 287 -9.55 12.99 12.27
N GLN A 288 -8.64 13.86 12.70
CA GLN A 288 -7.68 13.59 13.75
C GLN A 288 -7.72 14.74 14.76
N TYR A 289 -7.68 14.37 16.04
CA TYR A 289 -7.64 15.31 17.15
C TYR A 289 -6.57 14.88 18.15
N SER A 290 -5.68 15.79 18.46
CA SER A 290 -4.63 15.67 19.48
C SER A 290 -4.92 16.65 20.63
N PRO A 291 -5.72 16.27 21.64
CA PRO A 291 -6.09 17.18 22.72
C PRO A 291 -5.02 17.27 23.82
N LYS A 292 -4.81 18.45 24.36
CA LYS A 292 -3.94 18.69 25.54
C LYS A 292 -4.53 18.05 26.81
N GLU A 293 -5.83 17.95 26.92
CA GLU A 293 -6.56 17.42 28.07
C GLU A 293 -6.22 15.97 28.38
N ILE A 294 -5.85 15.19 27.37
CA ILE A 294 -5.39 13.81 27.56
C ILE A 294 -3.85 13.72 27.59
N GLY A 295 -3.14 14.84 27.66
CA GLY A 295 -1.70 14.94 27.83
C GLY A 295 -0.88 14.97 26.56
N SER A 296 -1.44 15.41 25.43
CA SER A 296 -0.65 15.71 24.24
C SER A 296 0.18 16.98 24.42
N THR A 297 1.39 17.01 23.90
CA THR A 297 2.24 18.20 23.90
C THR A 297 1.67 19.31 23.02
N TYR A 298 1.14 18.95 21.85
CA TYR A 298 0.57 19.89 20.90
C TYR A 298 -0.91 19.59 20.69
N GLU A 299 -1.73 20.65 20.71
CA GLU A 299 -3.15 20.54 20.44
C GLU A 299 -3.43 20.93 18.99
N TYR A 300 -4.00 19.99 18.23
CA TYR A 300 -4.39 20.26 16.85
C TYR A 300 -5.57 19.41 16.41
N ARG A 301 -6.22 19.85 15.35
CA ARG A 301 -7.26 19.11 14.63
C ARG A 301 -6.90 19.07 13.15
N LYS A 302 -7.10 17.93 12.51
CA LYS A 302 -6.87 17.77 11.08
C LYS A 302 -8.09 17.12 10.44
N PHE A 303 -8.53 17.70 9.34
CA PHE A 303 -9.62 17.20 8.51
C PHE A 303 -9.04 16.81 7.15
N ARG A 304 -9.54 15.73 6.61
CA ARG A 304 -9.15 15.23 5.28
C ARG A 304 -10.37 14.76 4.53
N ALA A 305 -10.48 15.14 3.25
CA ALA A 305 -11.49 14.63 2.33
C ALA A 305 -10.80 14.28 1.01
N VAL A 306 -10.94 13.04 0.55
CA VAL A 306 -10.33 12.58 -0.71
C VAL A 306 -11.35 11.78 -1.50
N ILE A 307 -11.59 12.20 -2.74
CA ILE A 307 -12.34 11.44 -3.73
C ILE A 307 -11.34 10.73 -4.63
N SER A 308 -11.50 9.45 -4.84
CA SER A 308 -10.64 8.64 -5.71
C SER A 308 -11.47 7.77 -6.64
N GLY A 309 -11.03 7.63 -7.87
CA GLY A 309 -11.66 6.76 -8.84
C GLY A 309 -10.64 6.06 -9.75
N ASN A 310 -11.05 4.91 -10.24
CA ASN A 310 -10.30 4.10 -11.20
C ASN A 310 -11.32 3.48 -12.17
N ASN A 311 -11.46 4.06 -13.34
CA ASN A 311 -12.51 3.73 -14.30
C ASN A 311 -11.90 3.24 -15.60
N TYR A 312 -12.33 2.09 -16.04
CA TYR A 312 -12.09 1.64 -17.42
C TYR A 312 -13.11 2.31 -18.34
N VAL A 313 -12.63 3.21 -19.20
CA VAL A 313 -13.44 3.86 -20.23
C VAL A 313 -13.85 2.82 -21.29
N ASN A 314 -12.93 1.92 -21.60
CA ASN A 314 -13.13 0.70 -22.38
C ASN A 314 -12.12 -0.36 -21.90
N SER A 315 -12.03 -1.51 -22.55
CA SER A 315 -11.10 -2.59 -22.18
C SER A 315 -9.61 -2.19 -22.32
N LEU A 316 -9.29 -1.05 -22.90
CA LEU A 316 -7.92 -0.62 -23.23
C LEU A 316 -7.50 0.65 -22.49
N ILE A 317 -8.44 1.49 -22.05
CA ILE A 317 -8.17 2.81 -21.47
C ILE A 317 -8.62 2.82 -20.01
N ASN A 318 -7.70 3.13 -19.12
CA ASN A 318 -7.95 3.24 -17.69
C ASN A 318 -7.67 4.65 -17.19
N LEU A 319 -8.71 5.33 -16.71
CA LEU A 319 -8.64 6.66 -16.11
C LEU A 319 -8.61 6.54 -14.59
N ARG A 320 -7.55 7.03 -13.98
CA ARG A 320 -7.40 7.16 -12.51
C ARG A 320 -7.41 8.63 -12.13
N TYR A 321 -8.06 8.97 -11.03
CA TYR A 321 -8.10 10.33 -10.52
C TYR A 321 -8.22 10.40 -9.01
N ARG A 322 -7.66 11.45 -8.42
CA ARG A 322 -7.78 11.80 -7.00
C ARG A 322 -7.95 13.31 -6.86
N PHE A 323 -8.90 13.69 -6.04
CA PHE A 323 -9.13 15.06 -5.62
C PHE A 323 -9.13 15.10 -4.12
N GLY A 324 -8.30 15.92 -3.50
CA GLY A 324 -8.19 15.96 -2.06
C GLY A 324 -8.07 17.35 -1.49
N ALA A 325 -8.61 17.50 -0.29
CA ALA A 325 -8.44 18.66 0.56
C ALA A 325 -8.12 18.22 1.98
N GLU A 326 -7.13 18.84 2.57
CA GLU A 326 -6.73 18.64 3.97
C GLU A 326 -6.63 20.00 4.66
N TYR A 327 -7.14 20.08 5.88
CA TYR A 327 -7.18 21.31 6.64
C TYR A 327 -6.82 21.03 8.10
N GLY A 328 -5.85 21.76 8.61
CA GLY A 328 -5.38 21.67 10.00
C GLY A 328 -5.55 22.97 10.76
N THR A 329 -5.83 22.85 12.04
CA THR A 329 -5.94 23.97 12.98
C THR A 329 -5.23 23.62 14.29
N GLY A 330 -4.77 24.65 15.01
CA GLY A 330 -4.03 24.51 16.26
C GLY A 330 -2.53 24.37 16.04
N ASP A 331 -1.83 23.88 17.04
CA ASP A 331 -0.38 23.78 17.10
C ASP A 331 0.10 22.47 16.41
N ILE A 332 0.30 22.50 15.09
CA ILE A 332 0.69 21.31 14.33
C ILE A 332 2.21 21.20 14.30
N PRO A 333 2.81 20.17 14.94
CA PRO A 333 4.26 20.00 14.92
C PRO A 333 4.77 19.60 13.52
N TYR A 334 6.03 19.90 13.21
CA TYR A 334 6.67 19.70 11.91
C TYR A 334 6.39 18.31 11.30
N GLN A 335 6.58 17.25 12.06
CA GLN A 335 6.39 15.87 11.62
C GLN A 335 4.92 15.47 11.35
N SER A 336 3.97 16.34 11.69
CA SER A 336 2.53 16.16 11.46
C SER A 336 1.96 17.12 10.41
N LEU A 337 2.78 17.98 9.81
CA LEU A 337 2.35 18.86 8.72
C LEU A 337 1.89 18.04 7.51
N MET A 338 1.04 18.62 6.70
CA MET A 338 0.53 18.02 5.46
C MET A 338 1.55 18.16 4.34
N TYR A 339 1.54 17.22 3.41
CA TYR A 339 2.46 17.14 2.29
C TYR A 339 1.76 16.59 1.05
N PHE A 340 2.32 16.85 -0.12
CA PHE A 340 1.88 16.15 -1.31
C PHE A 340 2.39 14.72 -1.33
N ASN A 341 1.52 13.80 -1.72
CA ASN A 341 1.94 12.45 -1.99
C ASN A 341 2.88 12.47 -3.21
N THR A 342 4.15 12.16 -2.99
CA THR A 342 5.16 11.99 -4.03
C THR A 342 5.42 10.50 -4.21
N ASP A 343 5.78 10.08 -5.41
CA ASP A 343 6.15 8.70 -5.68
C ASP A 343 7.66 8.52 -5.39
N PRO A 344 8.04 7.80 -4.34
CA PRO A 344 9.44 7.67 -3.94
C PRO A 344 10.19 6.62 -4.76
N GLY A 345 10.16 6.63 -6.07
CA GLY A 345 10.84 5.70 -6.95
C GLY A 345 10.71 4.22 -6.51
N LEU A 346 10.51 3.28 -7.38
CA LEU A 346 10.32 1.83 -7.13
C LEU A 346 9.27 1.43 -6.06
N ALA A 347 8.63 2.38 -5.38
CA ALA A 347 7.61 2.08 -4.39
C ALA A 347 6.25 1.73 -5.00
N GLY A 348 6.11 1.99 -6.26
CA GLY A 348 5.04 1.54 -7.13
C GLY A 348 3.67 2.15 -6.92
N GLY A 349 3.09 2.66 -7.96
CA GLY A 349 1.65 2.69 -8.19
C GLY A 349 0.81 3.69 -7.42
N SER A 350 1.36 4.56 -6.60
CA SER A 350 0.56 5.62 -6.02
C SER A 350 0.34 6.74 -7.04
N MET A 351 -0.90 7.19 -7.14
CA MET A 351 -1.18 8.45 -7.83
C MET A 351 -0.64 9.59 -6.98
N GLY A 352 0.46 10.20 -7.42
CA GLY A 352 1.12 11.28 -6.71
C GLY A 352 1.86 12.19 -7.66
N PHE A 353 2.45 13.23 -7.11
CA PHE A 353 3.32 14.14 -7.83
C PHE A 353 4.64 13.44 -8.15
N LYS A 354 5.12 13.61 -9.38
CA LYS A 354 6.30 12.90 -9.90
C LYS A 354 7.52 13.79 -10.04
N ALA A 355 7.33 15.11 -10.15
CA ALA A 355 8.41 16.08 -10.26
C ALA A 355 8.79 16.75 -8.93
N LEU A 356 8.14 16.40 -7.82
CA LEU A 356 8.42 16.92 -6.50
C LEU A 356 9.46 16.07 -5.77
N HIS A 357 10.36 16.73 -5.06
CA HIS A 357 11.19 16.07 -4.06
C HIS A 357 10.38 15.80 -2.80
N TYR A 358 10.86 14.85 -1.99
CA TYR A 358 10.27 14.60 -0.68
C TYR A 358 10.25 15.88 0.15
N GLN A 359 9.11 16.14 0.79
CA GLN A 359 8.95 17.25 1.74
C GLN A 359 9.30 18.63 1.19
N GLU A 360 9.28 18.80 -0.12
CA GLU A 360 9.56 20.09 -0.74
C GLU A 360 8.57 21.15 -0.27
N PHE A 361 7.28 20.75 -0.19
CA PHE A 361 6.23 21.62 0.31
C PHE A 361 5.52 20.97 1.49
N LEU A 362 5.42 21.71 2.61
CA LEU A 362 4.73 21.30 3.81
C LEU A 362 3.82 22.44 4.29
N GLY A 363 2.71 22.08 4.94
CA GLY A 363 1.79 23.08 5.45
C GLY A 363 0.70 22.53 6.35
N ASP A 364 -0.19 23.43 6.75
CA ASP A 364 -1.39 23.11 7.54
C ASP A 364 -2.67 23.09 6.72
N LYS A 365 -2.57 23.42 5.41
CA LYS A 365 -3.64 23.26 4.43
C LYS A 365 -3.07 22.70 3.14
N SER A 366 -3.78 21.74 2.54
CA SER A 366 -3.36 21.10 1.29
C SER A 366 -4.57 20.84 0.41
N TYR A 367 -4.44 21.16 -0.87
CA TYR A 367 -5.42 20.88 -1.90
C TYR A 367 -4.70 20.24 -3.08
N PHE A 368 -5.25 19.16 -3.62
CA PHE A 368 -4.59 18.50 -4.75
C PHE A 368 -5.56 17.83 -5.72
N ILE A 369 -5.12 17.75 -6.95
CA ILE A 369 -5.74 17.03 -8.07
C ILE A 369 -4.66 16.19 -8.72
N ASN A 370 -4.91 14.90 -8.83
CA ASN A 370 -4.09 13.99 -9.61
C ASN A 370 -4.99 13.29 -10.63
N ILE A 371 -4.65 13.36 -11.91
CA ILE A 371 -5.34 12.69 -12.99
C ILE A 371 -4.31 11.96 -13.83
N GLU A 372 -4.55 10.70 -14.08
CA GLU A 372 -3.70 9.84 -14.88
C GLU A 372 -4.55 8.99 -15.80
N ASN A 373 -4.23 8.97 -17.07
CA ASN A 373 -4.85 8.11 -18.05
C ASN A 373 -3.85 7.12 -18.63
N ASN A 374 -4.09 5.85 -18.42
CA ASN A 374 -3.36 4.78 -19.09
C ASN A 374 -4.11 4.40 -20.37
N PHE A 375 -3.52 4.69 -21.50
CA PHE A 375 -4.07 4.37 -22.83
C PHE A 375 -3.81 2.92 -23.24
N GLY A 376 -3.06 2.16 -22.44
CA GLY A 376 -2.71 0.78 -22.76
C GLY A 376 -2.15 0.65 -24.16
N LYS A 377 -2.69 -0.29 -24.91
CA LYS A 377 -2.37 -0.55 -26.31
C LYS A 377 -3.17 0.27 -27.31
N PHE A 378 -4.06 1.17 -26.85
CA PHE A 378 -4.98 1.89 -27.74
C PHE A 378 -4.23 2.74 -28.77
N ILE A 379 -3.15 3.43 -28.37
CA ILE A 379 -2.41 4.34 -29.28
C ILE A 379 -1.46 3.57 -30.21
N PHE A 380 -0.72 2.61 -29.70
CA PHE A 380 0.37 1.96 -30.44
C PHE A 380 0.21 0.45 -30.61
N GLY A 381 -0.99 -0.08 -30.39
CA GLY A 381 -1.26 -1.52 -30.50
C GLY A 381 -0.96 -2.14 -31.87
N ASN A 382 -1.04 -1.32 -32.91
CA ASN A 382 -0.75 -1.73 -34.29
C ASN A 382 0.74 -1.56 -34.68
N VAL A 383 1.57 -0.97 -33.82
CA VAL A 383 3.01 -0.79 -34.08
C VAL A 383 3.77 -1.98 -33.47
N PRO A 384 4.40 -2.85 -34.27
CA PRO A 384 4.97 -4.12 -33.79
C PRO A 384 5.92 -4.00 -32.60
N LEU A 385 6.73 -2.93 -32.57
CA LEU A 385 7.71 -2.69 -31.51
C LEU A 385 7.08 -2.12 -30.25
N LEU A 386 6.04 -1.28 -30.37
CA LEU A 386 5.43 -0.52 -29.29
C LEU A 386 4.20 -1.22 -28.67
N LYS A 387 3.63 -2.22 -29.34
CA LYS A 387 2.40 -2.94 -28.87
C LYS A 387 2.54 -3.65 -27.53
N LYS A 388 3.77 -3.80 -27.02
CA LYS A 388 4.04 -4.44 -25.72
C LYS A 388 3.99 -3.46 -24.55
N PHE A 389 4.02 -2.16 -24.83
CA PHE A 389 4.08 -1.10 -23.81
C PHE A 389 2.70 -0.46 -23.61
N ASP A 390 2.49 0.06 -22.42
CA ASP A 390 1.37 0.94 -22.11
C ASP A 390 1.83 2.40 -22.13
N PHE A 391 1.01 3.27 -22.71
CA PHE A 391 1.28 4.70 -22.76
C PHE A 391 0.39 5.41 -21.76
N ILE A 392 1.00 6.27 -20.96
CA ILE A 392 0.36 6.94 -19.84
C ILE A 392 0.57 8.44 -20.00
N ALA A 393 -0.46 9.22 -19.73
CA ALA A 393 -0.38 10.66 -19.57
C ALA A 393 -0.94 11.07 -18.23
N PHE A 394 -0.37 12.09 -17.60
CA PHE A 394 -0.85 12.58 -16.31
C PHE A 394 -0.74 14.09 -16.19
N VAL A 395 -1.60 14.65 -15.35
CA VAL A 395 -1.56 16.03 -14.90
C VAL A 395 -1.82 16.07 -13.40
N ASN A 396 -0.99 16.81 -12.68
CA ASN A 396 -1.12 17.01 -11.26
C ASN A 396 -1.11 18.50 -10.93
N ALA A 397 -2.00 18.90 -10.05
CA ALA A 397 -2.09 20.26 -9.54
C ALA A 397 -2.25 20.23 -8.02
N GLY A 398 -1.68 21.20 -7.31
CA GLY A 398 -1.85 21.26 -5.88
C GLY A 398 -1.39 22.57 -5.26
N LYS A 399 -1.93 22.88 -4.09
CA LYS A 399 -1.56 24.02 -3.28
C LYS A 399 -1.36 23.60 -1.85
N ILE A 400 -0.24 23.97 -1.26
CA ILE A 400 0.03 23.82 0.17
C ILE A 400 0.26 25.20 0.77
N GLU A 401 -0.46 25.50 1.83
CA GLU A 401 -0.32 26.74 2.60
C GLU A 401 0.15 26.40 4.01
N ILE A 402 1.02 27.23 4.54
CA ILE A 402 1.48 27.18 5.94
C ILE A 402 1.14 28.49 6.62
N SER A 403 0.50 28.42 7.78
CA SER A 403 0.27 29.60 8.63
C SER A 403 1.56 30.04 9.30
N ASP A 404 1.71 31.34 9.55
CA ASP A 404 2.87 31.88 10.26
C ASP A 404 3.04 31.23 11.63
N ALA A 405 1.94 30.96 12.34
CA ALA A 405 1.97 30.31 13.65
C ALA A 405 2.63 28.90 13.58
N ASN A 406 2.20 28.05 12.67
CA ASN A 406 2.75 26.72 12.52
C ASN A 406 4.14 26.73 11.89
N TYR A 407 4.45 27.68 11.03
CA TYR A 407 5.81 27.89 10.55
C TYR A 407 6.74 28.27 11.68
N GLN A 408 6.37 29.22 12.56
CA GLN A 408 7.16 29.62 13.73
C GLN A 408 7.28 28.50 14.77
N LEU A 409 6.25 27.69 14.96
CA LEU A 409 6.24 26.52 15.84
C LEU A 409 7.23 25.45 15.36
N SER A 410 7.38 25.25 14.06
CA SER A 410 8.20 24.18 13.48
C SER A 410 9.65 24.23 13.94
N ALA A 411 10.19 23.11 14.38
CA ALA A 411 11.60 22.95 14.76
C ALA A 411 12.56 23.10 13.57
N TRP A 412 12.08 22.83 12.36
CA TRP A 412 12.82 22.99 11.11
C TRP A 412 12.19 24.08 10.24
N LYS A 413 13.03 24.92 9.62
CA LYS A 413 12.59 26.04 8.79
C LYS A 413 12.93 25.87 7.29
N GLY A 414 13.56 24.74 6.94
CA GLY A 414 13.99 24.47 5.56
C GLY A 414 12.88 23.93 4.65
N PHE A 415 11.63 24.41 4.80
CA PHE A 415 10.51 24.07 3.96
C PHE A 415 9.64 25.31 3.71
N SER A 416 8.74 25.23 2.75
CA SER A 416 7.76 26.29 2.46
C SER A 416 6.42 25.70 2.04
N GLY A 417 5.40 26.53 1.98
CA GLY A 417 4.22 26.28 1.15
C GLY A 417 4.54 26.50 -0.34
N THR A 418 3.58 26.24 -1.20
CA THR A 418 3.71 26.49 -2.64
C THR A 418 3.52 27.98 -2.93
N ASP A 419 4.25 28.51 -3.91
CA ASP A 419 3.98 29.80 -4.50
C ASP A 419 2.83 29.65 -5.53
N GLY A 420 1.62 29.98 -5.10
CA GLY A 420 0.40 29.71 -5.86
C GLY A 420 0.07 28.21 -5.96
N THR A 421 -0.53 27.83 -7.07
CA THR A 421 -0.85 26.42 -7.36
C THR A 421 0.30 25.78 -8.09
N PHE A 422 0.93 24.76 -7.51
CA PHE A 422 1.91 23.93 -8.19
C PHE A 422 1.24 23.13 -9.32
N LEU A 423 1.88 23.08 -10.48
CA LEU A 423 1.39 22.39 -11.66
C LEU A 423 2.50 21.55 -12.30
N GLU A 424 2.19 20.30 -12.59
CA GLU A 424 3.04 19.42 -13.40
C GLU A 424 2.22 18.63 -14.41
N ILE A 425 2.86 18.34 -15.55
CA ILE A 425 2.33 17.45 -16.57
C ILE A 425 3.40 16.43 -16.93
N GLY A 426 2.97 15.31 -17.46
CA GLY A 426 3.94 14.32 -17.93
C GLY A 426 3.32 13.14 -18.64
N GLY A 427 4.18 12.24 -19.02
CA GLY A 427 3.83 10.98 -19.65
C GLY A 427 4.74 9.86 -19.18
N GLY A 428 4.33 8.64 -19.45
CA GLY A 428 5.09 7.46 -19.06
C GLY A 428 4.92 6.30 -20.04
N ILE A 429 5.86 5.38 -19.94
CA ILE A 429 5.84 4.10 -20.64
C ILE A 429 5.80 3.02 -19.56
N GLY A 430 4.73 2.28 -19.52
CA GLY A 430 4.50 1.15 -18.61
C GLY A 430 4.74 -0.20 -19.26
N ARG A 431 4.63 -1.27 -18.45
CA ARG A 431 4.86 -2.67 -18.86
C ARG A 431 6.23 -2.95 -19.42
N ILE A 432 7.23 -2.18 -19.01
CA ILE A 432 8.62 -2.49 -19.31
C ILE A 432 8.99 -3.75 -18.51
N LEU A 433 9.33 -4.83 -19.20
CA LEU A 433 9.53 -6.16 -18.60
C LEU A 433 8.33 -6.61 -17.74
N ASP A 434 7.11 -6.18 -18.09
CA ASP A 434 5.82 -6.44 -17.44
C ASP A 434 5.66 -5.87 -16.01
N ILE A 435 6.65 -5.20 -15.44
CA ILE A 435 6.64 -4.72 -14.05
C ILE A 435 7.14 -3.29 -13.88
N PHE A 436 7.87 -2.73 -14.82
CA PHE A 436 8.45 -1.40 -14.67
C PHE A 436 7.72 -0.34 -15.47
N ARG A 437 7.78 0.86 -14.96
CA ARG A 437 7.28 2.06 -15.59
C ARG A 437 8.33 3.17 -15.49
N VAL A 438 8.52 3.91 -16.59
CA VAL A 438 9.34 5.12 -16.64
C VAL A 438 8.41 6.30 -16.91
N ASN A 439 8.51 7.35 -16.11
CA ASN A 439 7.77 8.59 -16.26
C ASN A 439 8.72 9.75 -16.55
N LEU A 440 8.25 10.66 -17.39
CA LEU A 440 8.85 11.98 -17.57
C LEU A 440 7.84 13.03 -17.13
N ALA A 441 8.16 13.78 -16.10
CA ALA A 441 7.35 14.86 -15.57
C ALA A 441 8.01 16.22 -15.81
N MET A 442 7.19 17.22 -16.08
CA MET A 442 7.63 18.61 -16.27
C MET A 442 6.87 19.53 -15.33
N ARG A 443 7.59 20.32 -14.54
CA ARG A 443 7.01 21.42 -13.75
C ARG A 443 6.64 22.57 -14.67
N LEU A 444 5.43 23.07 -14.54
CA LEU A 444 4.96 24.24 -15.26
C LEU A 444 5.23 25.54 -14.49
N ASN A 445 5.30 25.46 -13.17
CA ASN A 445 5.62 26.55 -12.26
C ASN A 445 6.33 26.04 -11.00
N ASN A 446 6.62 26.90 -10.03
CA ASN A 446 7.44 26.58 -8.85
C ASN A 446 8.74 25.87 -9.29
N ILE A 447 9.39 26.42 -10.31
CA ILE A 447 10.58 25.82 -10.90
C ILE A 447 11.76 26.18 -10.01
N ASN A 448 12.28 25.14 -9.36
CA ASN A 448 13.54 25.18 -8.62
C ASN A 448 14.70 24.84 -9.58
N ASP A 449 15.67 24.06 -9.16
CA ASP A 449 16.85 23.70 -9.94
C ASP A 449 16.53 22.84 -11.18
N ARG A 450 15.39 22.13 -11.18
CA ARG A 450 15.03 21.19 -12.26
C ARG A 450 13.59 21.37 -12.71
N ARG A 451 13.43 21.66 -13.99
CA ARG A 451 12.12 21.69 -14.65
C ARG A 451 11.61 20.29 -15.03
N TRP A 452 12.51 19.39 -15.36
CA TRP A 452 12.21 18.04 -15.80
C TRP A 452 12.65 17.02 -14.78
N HIS A 453 11.85 15.99 -14.60
CA HIS A 453 12.15 14.88 -13.73
C HIS A 453 11.84 13.56 -14.41
N VAL A 454 12.77 12.60 -14.32
CA VAL A 454 12.57 11.21 -14.77
C VAL A 454 12.40 10.34 -13.52
N ASP A 455 11.33 9.59 -13.50
CA ASP A 455 10.96 8.72 -12.40
C ASP A 455 10.79 7.27 -12.87
N PHE A 456 11.24 6.33 -12.05
CA PHE A 456 11.12 4.90 -12.27
C PHE A 456 10.22 4.30 -11.20
N THR A 457 9.12 3.69 -11.61
CA THR A 457 8.19 3.08 -10.67
C THR A 457 7.87 1.63 -11.05
N LEU A 458 7.34 0.86 -10.10
CA LEU A 458 6.70 -0.40 -10.42
C LEU A 458 5.30 -0.12 -10.96
N ASP A 459 4.96 -0.78 -12.04
CA ASP A 459 3.63 -0.68 -12.63
C ASP A 459 2.69 -1.65 -11.90
N ASN A 460 1.88 -1.12 -11.00
CA ASN A 460 0.82 -1.89 -10.35
C ASN A 460 -0.44 -1.78 -11.18
N PHE A 461 -0.75 -2.85 -11.92
CA PHE A 461 -2.00 -3.02 -12.64
C PHE A 461 -3.14 -3.47 -11.75
#